data_eeb96c74ee3ccca79d7835816ccbccba
#
_entry.id   eeb96c74ee3ccca79d7835816ccbccba
#
_cell.length_a   1.000
_cell.length_b   1.000
_cell.length_c   1.000
_cell.angle_alpha   90.00
_cell.angle_beta   90.00
_cell.angle_gamma   90.00
#
_symmetry.space_group_name_H-M   'P 1'
#
loop_
_entity.id
_entity.type
_entity.pdbx_description
1 polymer ?
#
loop_
_entity_poly.entity_id
_entity_poly.type
_entity_poly.pdbx_seq_one_letter_code
_entity_poly.pdbx_strand_id
1 'polypeptide(L)'
;WLPVVAEQVINGNGNYRERLQHAAATYTAQLLQDDSSALWLIDKQPHNFMHVDLILALFPNARFLYCRRHARDNALSLWMQSFQAGAQDFAYDFTDISAVIQGSRRLVNHWLTRYPDAIRIVQYEHLVSDPVCLLRGVADWLGLPSHDLVSNTPDKDSIISTASLWQARQPIHTRSLRRWEHYSAYVPELLQLPDH
;
A
#
# COMPACT_ATOMS: atom_id res chain seq x y z
N TRP A 1 2.79 1.68 13.27
CA TRP A 1 3.94 1.03 13.96
C TRP A 1 5.29 1.44 13.40
N LEU A 2 5.50 1.46 12.08
CA LEU A 2 6.82 1.78 11.49
C LEU A 2 7.44 3.10 11.97
N PRO A 3 6.72 4.21 12.15
CA PRO A 3 7.30 5.41 12.74
C PRO A 3 7.85 5.19 14.16
N VAL A 4 7.14 4.42 14.99
CA VAL A 4 7.59 4.06 16.35
C VAL A 4 8.83 3.18 16.30
N VAL A 5 8.85 2.20 15.40
CA VAL A 5 10.02 1.33 15.18
C VAL A 5 11.22 2.14 14.68
N ALA A 6 11.01 3.08 13.78
CA ALA A 6 12.06 3.97 13.30
C ALA A 6 12.67 4.80 14.44
N GLU A 7 11.83 5.35 15.30
CA GLU A 7 12.29 6.10 16.47
C GLU A 7 13.10 5.22 17.44
N GLN A 8 12.65 4.00 17.69
CA GLN A 8 13.39 3.02 18.51
C GLN A 8 14.77 2.68 17.93
N VAL A 9 14.85 2.51 16.60
CA VAL A 9 16.12 2.22 15.92
C VAL A 9 17.06 3.43 15.94
N ILE A 10 16.54 4.64 15.82
CA ILE A 10 17.34 5.88 15.81
C ILE A 10 17.81 6.23 17.23
N ASN A 11 16.88 6.26 18.19
CA ASN A 11 17.09 6.84 19.52
C ASN A 11 17.23 5.78 20.64
N GLY A 12 17.10 4.49 20.34
CA GLY A 12 17.18 3.41 21.34
C GLY A 12 18.58 3.21 21.92
N ASN A 13 18.64 2.57 23.08
CA ASN A 13 19.90 2.19 23.74
C ASN A 13 20.56 0.97 23.06
N GLY A 14 21.87 0.85 23.19
CA GLY A 14 22.65 -0.25 22.61
C GLY A 14 23.26 0.10 21.25
N ASN A 15 23.98 -0.87 20.66
CA ASN A 15 24.53 -0.69 19.33
C ASN A 15 23.45 -0.83 18.24
N TYR A 16 23.74 -0.32 17.04
CA TYR A 16 22.76 -0.26 15.94
C TYR A 16 22.19 -1.64 15.57
N ARG A 17 23.02 -2.69 15.59
CA ARG A 17 22.60 -4.06 15.27
C ARG A 17 21.60 -4.60 16.31
N GLU A 18 21.87 -4.38 17.59
CA GLU A 18 20.99 -4.80 18.68
C GLU A 18 19.63 -4.09 18.58
N ARG A 19 19.63 -2.80 18.28
CA ARG A 19 18.41 -2.02 18.08
C ARG A 19 17.57 -2.54 16.92
N LEU A 20 18.20 -2.86 15.78
CA LEU A 20 17.50 -3.49 14.64
C LEU A 20 16.91 -4.85 15.00
N GLN A 21 17.67 -5.71 15.69
CA GLN A 21 17.20 -7.04 16.10
C GLN A 21 16.01 -6.94 17.07
N HIS A 22 16.09 -6.05 18.03
CA HIS A 22 15.00 -5.81 18.99
C HIS A 22 13.75 -5.27 18.27
N ALA A 23 13.90 -4.30 17.39
CA ALA A 23 12.84 -3.72 16.60
C ALA A 23 12.18 -4.75 15.69
N ALA A 24 12.97 -5.59 15.02
CA ALA A 24 12.46 -6.68 14.18
C ALA A 24 11.64 -7.69 14.99
N ALA A 25 12.14 -8.10 16.15
CA ALA A 25 11.43 -9.03 17.05
C ALA A 25 10.10 -8.45 17.53
N THR A 26 10.09 -7.18 17.96
CA THR A 26 8.89 -6.48 18.43
C THR A 26 7.86 -6.36 17.31
N TYR A 27 8.30 -5.99 16.11
CA TYR A 27 7.41 -5.83 14.97
C TYR A 27 6.84 -7.17 14.49
N THR A 28 7.67 -8.22 14.47
CA THR A 28 7.22 -9.58 14.16
C THR A 28 6.17 -10.06 15.15
N ALA A 29 6.40 -9.87 16.45
CA ALA A 29 5.43 -10.24 17.49
C ALA A 29 4.09 -9.52 17.31
N GLN A 30 4.12 -8.25 16.88
CA GLN A 30 2.91 -7.50 16.56
C GLN A 30 2.15 -8.07 15.35
N LEU A 31 2.87 -8.44 14.28
CA LEU A 31 2.25 -9.01 13.08
C LEU A 31 1.69 -10.42 13.31
N LEU A 32 2.24 -11.17 14.26
CA LEU A 32 1.82 -12.53 14.60
C LEU A 32 0.69 -12.59 15.66
N GLN A 33 0.16 -11.43 16.10
CA GLN A 33 -0.88 -11.40 17.14
C GLN A 33 -2.16 -12.14 16.73
N ASP A 34 -2.53 -12.04 15.45
CA ASP A 34 -3.76 -12.65 14.94
C ASP A 34 -3.56 -14.11 14.52
N ASP A 35 -2.36 -14.48 14.05
CA ASP A 35 -1.99 -15.86 13.68
C ASP A 35 -0.50 -16.10 13.90
N SER A 36 -0.17 -16.83 14.96
CA SER A 36 1.21 -17.18 15.31
C SER A 36 1.83 -18.26 14.40
N SER A 37 1.03 -18.92 13.57
CA SER A 37 1.46 -19.97 12.63
C SER A 37 1.63 -19.48 11.20
N ALA A 38 1.35 -18.20 10.93
CA ALA A 38 1.39 -17.63 9.60
C ALA A 38 2.79 -17.74 8.97
N LEU A 39 2.86 -18.32 7.77
CA LEU A 39 4.09 -18.42 6.97
C LEU A 39 4.40 -17.09 6.24
N TRP A 40 3.38 -16.30 5.98
CA TRP A 40 3.46 -15.00 5.31
C TRP A 40 2.73 -13.95 6.13
N LEU A 41 3.40 -12.83 6.35
CA LEU A 41 2.86 -11.69 7.08
C LEU A 41 2.70 -10.52 6.11
N ILE A 42 1.52 -9.92 6.09
CA ILE A 42 1.22 -8.77 5.24
C ILE A 42 0.94 -7.56 6.13
N ASP A 43 1.74 -6.51 5.96
CA ASP A 43 1.44 -5.21 6.54
C ASP A 43 0.97 -4.23 5.46
N LYS A 44 -0.26 -3.73 5.60
CA LYS A 44 -0.83 -2.74 4.69
C LYS A 44 -1.04 -1.42 5.40
N GLN A 45 -0.11 -0.49 5.19
CA GLN A 45 -0.22 0.90 5.61
C GLN A 45 0.09 1.84 4.43
N PRO A 46 -0.68 2.91 4.23
CA PRO A 46 -0.51 3.81 3.09
C PRO A 46 0.89 4.45 2.99
N HIS A 47 1.57 4.63 4.12
CA HIS A 47 2.86 5.32 4.20
C HIS A 47 4.07 4.39 4.34
N ASN A 48 3.91 3.07 4.24
CA ASN A 48 5.03 2.12 4.33
C ASN A 48 6.12 2.38 3.27
N PHE A 49 5.76 2.97 2.13
CA PHE A 49 6.71 3.37 1.10
C PHE A 49 7.77 4.38 1.58
N MET A 50 7.55 5.08 2.68
CA MET A 50 8.52 5.99 3.29
C MET A 50 9.62 5.26 4.07
N HIS A 51 9.43 3.99 4.40
CA HIS A 51 10.27 3.22 5.31
C HIS A 51 10.90 1.97 4.67
N VAL A 52 11.03 1.93 3.34
CA VAL A 52 11.54 0.75 2.61
C VAL A 52 12.95 0.37 3.06
N ASP A 53 13.86 1.32 3.23
CA ASP A 53 15.22 1.06 3.74
C ASP A 53 15.19 0.41 5.13
N LEU A 54 14.38 0.95 6.03
CA LEU A 54 14.23 0.44 7.39
C LEU A 54 13.64 -0.98 7.37
N ILE A 55 12.57 -1.19 6.60
CA ILE A 55 11.93 -2.50 6.50
C ILE A 55 12.90 -3.54 5.97
N LEU A 56 13.71 -3.22 4.95
CA LEU A 56 14.73 -4.14 4.42
C LEU A 56 15.89 -4.36 5.39
N ALA A 57 16.23 -3.39 6.23
CA ALA A 57 17.20 -3.57 7.29
C ALA A 57 16.69 -4.51 8.40
N LEU A 58 15.39 -4.46 8.70
CA LEU A 58 14.73 -5.35 9.67
C LEU A 58 14.45 -6.73 9.07
N PHE A 59 14.00 -6.78 7.81
CA PHE A 59 13.53 -7.96 7.09
C PHE A 59 14.12 -8.00 5.69
N PRO A 60 15.34 -8.55 5.51
CA PRO A 60 16.03 -8.54 4.21
C PRO A 60 15.27 -9.24 3.07
N ASN A 61 14.37 -10.16 3.43
CA ASN A 61 13.53 -10.90 2.47
C ASN A 61 12.17 -10.24 2.21
N ALA A 62 11.90 -9.05 2.78
CA ALA A 62 10.63 -8.36 2.55
C ALA A 62 10.43 -8.05 1.06
N ARG A 63 9.16 -8.09 0.63
CA ARG A 63 8.73 -7.74 -0.72
C ARG A 63 7.66 -6.66 -0.64
N PHE A 64 7.68 -5.72 -1.56
CA PHE A 64 6.77 -4.58 -1.58
C PHE A 64 5.92 -4.59 -2.83
N LEU A 65 4.61 -4.57 -2.64
CA LEU A 65 3.65 -4.32 -3.70
C LEU A 65 3.18 -2.87 -3.60
N TYR A 66 3.63 -2.04 -4.51
CA TYR A 66 3.18 -0.65 -4.60
C TYR A 66 1.98 -0.56 -5.53
N CYS A 67 0.78 -0.42 -4.95
CA CYS A 67 -0.45 -0.24 -5.70
C CYS A 67 -0.53 1.19 -6.24
N ARG A 68 -0.45 1.34 -7.55
CA ARG A 68 -0.54 2.62 -8.25
C ARG A 68 -1.85 2.72 -9.02
N ARG A 69 -2.48 3.86 -8.92
CA ARG A 69 -3.72 4.18 -9.63
C ARG A 69 -3.55 5.47 -10.42
N HIS A 70 -4.33 5.67 -11.47
CA HIS A 70 -4.42 6.93 -12.20
C HIS A 70 -4.60 8.11 -11.25
N ALA A 71 -3.78 9.17 -11.40
CA ALA A 71 -3.68 10.22 -10.38
C ALA A 71 -5.01 10.93 -10.14
N ARG A 72 -5.75 11.27 -11.20
CA ARG A 72 -7.05 11.96 -11.09
C ARG A 72 -8.10 11.09 -10.42
N ASP A 73 -8.17 9.79 -10.74
CA ASP A 73 -9.08 8.87 -10.06
C ASP A 73 -8.72 8.65 -8.59
N ASN A 74 -7.42 8.61 -8.29
CA ASN A 74 -6.94 8.51 -6.92
C ASN A 74 -7.27 9.76 -6.13
N ALA A 75 -7.00 10.94 -6.68
CA ALA A 75 -7.30 12.23 -6.07
C ALA A 75 -8.79 12.40 -5.79
N LEU A 76 -9.64 12.12 -6.78
CA LEU A 76 -11.08 12.16 -6.60
C LEU A 76 -11.55 11.22 -5.49
N SER A 77 -11.00 10.01 -5.45
CA SER A 77 -11.33 9.02 -4.41
C SER A 77 -10.90 9.46 -3.01
N LEU A 78 -9.73 10.07 -2.88
CA LEU A 78 -9.24 10.64 -1.62
C LEU A 78 -10.15 11.80 -1.16
N TRP A 79 -10.40 12.74 -2.05
CA TRP A 79 -11.20 13.94 -1.76
C TRP A 79 -12.65 13.61 -1.37
N MET A 80 -13.24 12.57 -1.96
CA MET A 80 -14.61 12.13 -1.64
C MET A 80 -14.70 11.25 -0.39
N GLN A 81 -13.57 10.86 0.20
CA GLN A 81 -13.53 9.99 1.37
C GLN A 81 -13.49 10.84 2.64
N SER A 82 -14.35 10.50 3.62
CA SER A 82 -14.22 11.03 4.96
C SER A 82 -13.17 10.24 5.74
N PHE A 83 -12.10 10.91 6.14
CA PHE A 83 -11.06 10.32 6.97
C PHE A 83 -11.20 10.78 8.42
N GLN A 84 -10.70 9.97 9.35
CA GLN A 84 -10.56 10.39 10.73
C GLN A 84 -9.58 11.58 10.82
N ALA A 85 -9.89 12.57 11.63
CA ALA A 85 -9.05 13.76 11.81
C ALA A 85 -7.60 13.37 12.17
N GLY A 86 -6.63 13.98 11.51
CA GLY A 86 -5.20 13.69 11.68
C GLY A 86 -4.68 12.47 10.92
N ALA A 87 -5.57 11.68 10.27
CA ALA A 87 -5.12 10.47 9.57
C ALA A 87 -4.63 10.74 8.14
N GLN A 88 -5.35 11.59 7.39
CA GLN A 88 -5.07 11.90 5.99
C GLN A 88 -5.50 13.35 5.68
N ASP A 89 -5.01 14.32 6.43
CA ASP A 89 -5.46 15.71 6.35
C ASP A 89 -5.21 16.35 4.97
N PHE A 90 -4.19 15.87 4.24
CA PHE A 90 -3.92 16.28 2.87
C PHE A 90 -5.05 15.93 1.88
N ALA A 91 -5.96 15.01 2.23
CA ALA A 91 -7.01 14.52 1.32
C ALA A 91 -8.12 15.54 1.05
N TYR A 92 -8.12 16.69 1.72
CA TYR A 92 -9.15 17.72 1.59
C TYR A 92 -8.76 18.87 0.67
N ASP A 93 -7.52 18.89 0.14
CA ASP A 93 -7.03 19.90 -0.82
C ASP A 93 -6.34 19.21 -2.01
N PHE A 94 -6.67 19.62 -3.24
CA PHE A 94 -6.11 19.00 -4.45
C PHE A 94 -4.63 19.31 -4.66
N THR A 95 -4.14 20.44 -4.16
CA THR A 95 -2.71 20.78 -4.20
C THR A 95 -1.92 19.83 -3.31
N ASP A 96 -2.41 19.61 -2.10
CA ASP A 96 -1.79 18.68 -1.14
C ASP A 96 -1.86 17.23 -1.62
N ILE A 97 -3.02 16.80 -2.15
CA ILE A 97 -3.18 15.49 -2.79
C ILE A 97 -2.14 15.31 -3.91
N SER A 98 -2.01 16.32 -4.79
CA SER A 98 -1.04 16.30 -5.89
C SER A 98 0.39 16.18 -5.38
N ALA A 99 0.75 16.97 -4.37
CA ALA A 99 2.08 16.93 -3.75
C ALA A 99 2.39 15.55 -3.17
N VAL A 100 1.44 14.94 -2.47
CA VAL A 100 1.60 13.59 -1.89
C VAL A 100 1.72 12.52 -2.99
N ILE A 101 0.88 12.56 -4.02
CA ILE A 101 0.95 11.62 -5.16
C ILE A 101 2.31 11.73 -5.86
N GLN A 102 2.77 12.93 -6.17
CA GLN A 102 4.05 13.14 -6.84
C GLN A 102 5.24 12.77 -5.93
N GLY A 103 5.16 13.11 -4.64
CA GLY A 103 6.17 12.78 -3.64
C GLY A 103 6.33 11.27 -3.49
N SER A 104 5.22 10.55 -3.36
CA SER A 104 5.23 9.07 -3.27
C SER A 104 5.82 8.42 -4.52
N ARG A 105 5.47 8.90 -5.71
CA ARG A 105 6.03 8.40 -6.98
C ARG A 105 7.54 8.61 -7.08
N ARG A 106 8.03 9.81 -6.72
CA ARG A 106 9.48 10.08 -6.71
C ARG A 106 10.22 9.14 -5.76
N LEU A 107 9.67 8.95 -4.57
CA LEU A 107 10.30 8.08 -3.57
C LEU A 107 10.28 6.61 -4.00
N VAL A 108 9.15 6.12 -4.52
CA VAL A 108 9.06 4.75 -5.03
C VAL A 108 9.98 4.51 -6.22
N ASN A 109 10.14 5.48 -7.13
CA ASN A 109 11.11 5.36 -8.22
C ASN A 109 12.55 5.29 -7.71
N HIS A 110 12.89 6.05 -6.66
CA HIS A 110 14.18 5.91 -5.97
C HIS A 110 14.37 4.49 -5.43
N TRP A 111 13.37 3.93 -4.75
CA TRP A 111 13.44 2.58 -4.21
C TRP A 111 13.52 1.50 -5.29
N LEU A 112 12.80 1.66 -6.40
CA LEU A 112 12.90 0.75 -7.55
C LEU A 112 14.30 0.70 -8.14
N THR A 113 14.99 1.84 -8.18
CA THR A 113 16.38 1.90 -8.63
C THR A 113 17.32 1.20 -7.65
N ARG A 114 17.09 1.37 -6.35
CA ARG A 114 17.95 0.84 -5.28
C ARG A 114 17.69 -0.64 -4.98
N TYR A 115 16.43 -1.08 -5.07
CA TYR A 115 15.97 -2.41 -4.69
C TYR A 115 15.04 -3.00 -5.75
N PRO A 116 15.51 -3.20 -7.00
CA PRO A 116 14.64 -3.59 -8.12
C PRO A 116 13.95 -4.95 -7.90
N ASP A 117 14.60 -5.88 -7.19
CA ASP A 117 14.07 -7.22 -6.94
C ASP A 117 13.10 -7.28 -5.76
N ALA A 118 13.12 -6.26 -4.88
CA ALA A 118 12.27 -6.23 -3.69
C ALA A 118 10.94 -5.53 -3.90
N ILE A 119 10.79 -4.75 -4.98
CA ILE A 119 9.62 -3.88 -5.18
C ILE A 119 8.96 -4.18 -6.52
N ARG A 120 7.64 -4.32 -6.51
CA ARG A 120 6.83 -4.47 -7.72
C ARG A 120 5.68 -3.47 -7.74
N ILE A 121 5.50 -2.78 -8.88
CA ILE A 121 4.34 -1.91 -9.09
C ILE A 121 3.15 -2.76 -9.55
N VAL A 122 2.02 -2.58 -8.88
CA VAL A 122 0.72 -3.13 -9.25
C VAL A 122 -0.15 -1.98 -9.74
N GLN A 123 -0.48 -1.97 -11.03
CA GLN A 123 -1.40 -0.99 -11.59
C GLN A 123 -2.83 -1.40 -11.26
N TYR A 124 -3.56 -0.53 -10.59
CA TYR A 124 -4.97 -0.77 -10.23
C TYR A 124 -5.85 -1.05 -11.46
N GLU A 125 -5.60 -0.34 -12.56
CA GLU A 125 -6.33 -0.49 -13.80
C GLU A 125 -6.17 -1.90 -14.38
N HIS A 126 -4.97 -2.47 -14.32
CA HIS A 126 -4.70 -3.86 -14.73
C HIS A 126 -5.32 -4.85 -13.75
N LEU A 127 -5.25 -4.57 -12.45
CA LEU A 127 -5.84 -5.43 -11.43
C LEU A 127 -7.35 -5.61 -11.63
N VAL A 128 -8.07 -4.53 -11.98
CA VAL A 128 -9.52 -4.61 -12.14
C VAL A 128 -9.95 -5.09 -13.54
N SER A 129 -9.09 -4.96 -14.55
CA SER A 129 -9.36 -5.40 -15.91
C SER A 129 -9.05 -6.89 -16.14
N ASP A 130 -7.93 -7.37 -15.57
CA ASP A 130 -7.50 -8.77 -15.62
C ASP A 130 -6.87 -9.19 -14.30
N PRO A 131 -7.67 -9.42 -13.25
CA PRO A 131 -7.19 -9.78 -11.93
C PRO A 131 -6.44 -11.12 -11.93
N VAL A 132 -6.87 -12.09 -12.75
CA VAL A 132 -6.28 -13.43 -12.79
C VAL A 132 -4.84 -13.37 -13.27
N CYS A 133 -4.61 -12.72 -14.40
CA CYS A 133 -3.26 -12.59 -14.98
C CYS A 133 -2.33 -11.82 -14.05
N LEU A 134 -2.80 -10.69 -13.50
CA LEU A 134 -1.99 -9.88 -12.61
C LEU A 134 -1.64 -10.61 -11.32
N LEU A 135 -2.61 -11.21 -10.63
CA LEU A 135 -2.40 -11.92 -9.36
C LEU A 135 -1.51 -13.14 -9.54
N ARG A 136 -1.64 -13.87 -10.65
CA ARG A 136 -0.72 -14.97 -10.97
C ARG A 136 0.72 -14.47 -11.09
N GLY A 137 0.94 -13.39 -11.84
CA GLY A 137 2.27 -12.82 -11.97
C GLY A 137 2.84 -12.28 -10.64
N VAL A 138 2.00 -11.80 -9.72
CA VAL A 138 2.41 -11.40 -8.37
C VAL A 138 2.78 -12.63 -7.53
N ALA A 139 1.97 -13.69 -7.58
CA ALA A 139 2.25 -14.92 -6.86
C ALA A 139 3.56 -15.58 -7.31
N ASP A 140 3.77 -15.69 -8.63
CA ASP A 140 5.00 -16.22 -9.20
C ASP A 140 6.23 -15.43 -8.73
N TRP A 141 6.13 -14.10 -8.69
CA TRP A 141 7.19 -13.22 -8.18
C TRP A 141 7.44 -13.40 -6.68
N LEU A 142 6.39 -13.66 -5.90
CA LEU A 142 6.50 -13.92 -4.46
C LEU A 142 6.92 -15.38 -4.15
N GLY A 143 6.91 -16.28 -5.14
CA GLY A 143 7.12 -17.71 -4.93
C GLY A 143 5.94 -18.38 -4.22
N LEU A 144 4.72 -17.84 -4.38
CA LEU A 144 3.50 -18.39 -3.82
C LEU A 144 2.82 -19.35 -4.81
N PRO A 145 2.13 -20.39 -4.33
CA PRO A 145 1.30 -21.23 -5.19
C PRO A 145 0.17 -20.41 -5.81
N SER A 146 0.06 -20.42 -7.14
CA SER A 146 -0.85 -19.56 -7.89
C SER A 146 -2.25 -20.14 -8.13
N HIS A 147 -2.49 -21.41 -7.75
CA HIS A 147 -3.72 -22.14 -8.10
C HIS A 147 -4.98 -21.68 -7.35
N ASP A 148 -4.83 -21.08 -6.16
CA ASP A 148 -5.98 -20.70 -5.31
C ASP A 148 -6.24 -19.17 -5.24
N LEU A 149 -5.47 -18.37 -5.97
CA LEU A 149 -5.50 -16.89 -5.85
C LEU A 149 -6.77 -16.22 -6.40
N VAL A 150 -7.64 -16.96 -7.04
CA VAL A 150 -8.82 -16.42 -7.73
C VAL A 150 -10.13 -17.04 -7.24
N SER A 151 -10.16 -17.67 -6.08
CA SER A 151 -11.43 -17.97 -5.45
C SER A 151 -12.10 -16.65 -5.08
N ASN A 152 -13.09 -16.26 -5.87
CA ASN A 152 -13.82 -14.98 -5.76
C ASN A 152 -14.71 -14.87 -4.52
N THR A 153 -14.56 -15.72 -3.55
CA THR A 153 -15.28 -15.65 -2.28
C THR A 153 -14.35 -15.11 -1.21
N PRO A 154 -14.51 -13.84 -0.82
CA PRO A 154 -13.87 -13.35 0.40
C PRO A 154 -14.25 -14.30 1.53
N ASP A 155 -13.29 -14.79 2.26
CA ASP A 155 -13.54 -15.54 3.48
C ASP A 155 -14.43 -14.68 4.39
N LYS A 156 -15.63 -15.19 4.70
CA LYS A 156 -16.61 -14.45 5.49
C LYS A 156 -16.13 -14.18 6.90
N ASP A 157 -15.15 -14.93 7.36
CA ASP A 157 -14.59 -14.87 8.71
C ASP A 157 -13.33 -13.97 8.80
N SER A 158 -12.85 -13.41 7.68
CA SER A 158 -11.71 -12.51 7.71
C SER A 158 -12.05 -11.20 8.43
N ILE A 159 -11.27 -10.86 9.45
CA ILE A 159 -11.39 -9.61 10.21
C ILE A 159 -10.76 -8.49 9.38
N ILE A 160 -11.59 -7.64 8.79
CA ILE A 160 -11.15 -6.43 8.08
C ILE A 160 -11.50 -5.23 8.95
N SER A 161 -10.52 -4.56 9.53
CA SER A 161 -10.71 -3.44 10.47
C SER A 161 -10.52 -2.05 9.86
N THR A 162 -10.80 -1.86 8.56
CA THR A 162 -10.60 -0.58 7.88
C THR A 162 -11.91 0.05 7.40
N ALA A 163 -11.92 1.38 7.16
CA ALA A 163 -13.04 2.12 6.60
C ALA A 163 -13.54 1.56 5.25
N SER A 164 -12.75 0.74 4.58
CA SER A 164 -13.07 0.09 3.30
C SER A 164 -13.63 -1.34 3.47
N LEU A 165 -14.07 -1.73 4.66
CA LEU A 165 -14.57 -3.07 4.97
C LEU A 165 -15.63 -3.55 3.96
N TRP A 166 -16.58 -2.68 3.64
CA TRP A 166 -17.64 -2.99 2.69
C TRP A 166 -17.10 -3.15 1.26
N GLN A 167 -16.13 -2.29 0.85
CA GLN A 167 -15.53 -2.35 -0.48
C GLN A 167 -14.68 -3.60 -0.68
N ALA A 168 -13.94 -4.04 0.34
CA ALA A 168 -13.10 -5.23 0.28
C ALA A 168 -13.90 -6.54 0.10
N ARG A 169 -15.19 -6.53 0.46
CA ARG A 169 -16.12 -7.67 0.28
C ARG A 169 -16.87 -7.65 -1.04
N GLN A 170 -16.72 -6.61 -1.85
CA GLN A 170 -17.35 -6.54 -3.17
C GLN A 170 -16.48 -7.27 -4.21
N PRO A 171 -17.11 -7.88 -5.21
CA PRO A 171 -16.38 -8.38 -6.36
C PRO A 171 -15.54 -7.27 -7.01
N ILE A 172 -14.38 -7.63 -7.55
CA ILE A 172 -13.54 -6.70 -8.31
C ILE A 172 -14.39 -6.15 -9.48
N HIS A 173 -14.39 -4.84 -9.65
CA HIS A 173 -15.20 -4.15 -10.65
C HIS A 173 -14.46 -2.98 -11.31
N THR A 174 -14.83 -2.64 -12.54
CA THR A 174 -14.19 -1.57 -13.33
C THR A 174 -14.84 -0.19 -13.15
N ARG A 175 -15.93 -0.07 -12.38
CA ARG A 175 -16.71 1.19 -12.19
C ARG A 175 -15.88 2.38 -11.66
N SER A 176 -14.73 2.10 -11.09
CA SER A 176 -13.84 3.12 -10.54
C SER A 176 -12.78 3.60 -11.54
N LEU A 177 -12.74 3.03 -12.76
CA LEU A 177 -11.86 3.47 -13.83
C LEU A 177 -12.44 4.70 -14.50
N ARG A 178 -11.57 5.69 -14.73
CA ARG A 178 -11.92 6.95 -15.40
C ARG A 178 -13.12 7.69 -14.76
N ARG A 179 -13.38 7.42 -13.49
CA ARG A 179 -14.48 8.05 -12.76
C ARG A 179 -14.33 9.56 -12.70
N TRP A 180 -13.08 10.06 -12.62
CA TRP A 180 -12.75 11.48 -12.62
C TRP A 180 -13.34 12.25 -13.81
N GLU A 181 -13.52 11.61 -14.98
CA GLU A 181 -14.06 12.26 -16.19
C GLU A 181 -15.49 12.77 -15.97
N HIS A 182 -16.30 12.06 -15.21
CA HIS A 182 -17.67 12.47 -14.88
C HIS A 182 -17.72 13.70 -13.96
N TYR A 183 -16.63 14.01 -13.30
CA TYR A 183 -16.53 15.12 -12.34
C TYR A 183 -15.68 16.29 -12.84
N SER A 184 -14.96 16.14 -13.93
CA SER A 184 -14.01 17.13 -14.44
C SER A 184 -14.62 18.50 -14.75
N ALA A 185 -15.89 18.54 -15.16
CA ALA A 185 -16.62 19.78 -15.39
C ALA A 185 -16.99 20.53 -14.10
N TYR A 186 -17.07 19.82 -12.97
CA TYR A 186 -17.45 20.37 -11.65
C TYR A 186 -16.26 20.58 -10.73
N VAL A 187 -15.16 19.88 -11.00
CA VAL A 187 -13.93 19.89 -10.21
C VAL A 187 -12.75 20.05 -11.18
N PRO A 188 -12.54 21.27 -11.70
CA PRO A 188 -11.49 21.54 -12.71
C PRO A 188 -10.07 21.33 -12.18
N GLU A 189 -9.85 21.34 -10.85
CA GLU A 189 -8.57 21.03 -10.19
C GLU A 189 -8.05 19.63 -10.56
N LEU A 190 -8.95 18.68 -10.86
CA LEU A 190 -8.57 17.35 -11.33
C LEU A 190 -7.73 17.38 -12.62
N LEU A 191 -7.97 18.36 -13.49
CA LEU A 191 -7.25 18.52 -14.76
C LEU A 191 -5.81 19.01 -14.57
N GLN A 192 -5.50 19.61 -13.41
CA GLN A 192 -4.16 20.08 -13.05
C GLN A 192 -3.26 18.94 -12.55
N LEU A 193 -3.85 17.79 -12.21
CA LEU A 193 -3.11 16.62 -11.79
C LEU A 193 -2.46 15.90 -12.98
N PRO A 194 -1.27 15.29 -12.81
CA PRO A 194 -0.62 14.54 -13.88
C PRO A 194 -1.50 13.37 -14.36
N ASP A 195 -1.41 13.09 -15.66
CA ASP A 195 -2.19 11.99 -16.27
C ASP A 195 -1.69 10.59 -15.85
N HIS A 196 -0.45 10.49 -15.35
CA HIS A 196 0.22 9.20 -15.06
C HIS A 196 0.68 9.11 -13.62
#